data_22dbbc0a43ff82f7e5e31e08a1fc62f1
#
_entry.id   22dbbc0a43ff82f7e5e31e08a1fc62f1
#
_cell.length_a   1.000
_cell.length_b   1.000
_cell.length_c   1.000
_cell.angle_alpha   90.00
_cell.angle_beta   90.00
_cell.angle_gamma   90.00
#
_symmetry.space_group_name_H-M   'P 1'
#
loop_
_entity.id
_entity.type
_entity.pdbx_description
1 polymer ?
#
loop_
_entity_poly.entity_id
_entity_poly.type
_entity_poly.pdbx_seq_one_letter_code
_entity_poly.pdbx_strand_id
1 'polypeptide(L)'
;ALLAGNGWVGQFLEPLGIQLAFNPNGIVIALIFIGLPFVVRTVQPVLEDSEKELEEAATSLGASRWQIFYKVILPSILPALITGFAMAFARAVGEYGSVIFIAGNMPMVSEITPLIIISKLEQYDYTGATAVAVVMLLISFVLLLVINALQAWQRRHAGAPA
;
A
#
# COMPACT_ATOMS: atom_id res chain seq x y z
N ALA A 1 -9.91 -9.29 -18.48
CA ALA A 1 -11.31 -9.32 -18.91
C ALA A 1 -12.15 -8.23 -18.22
N LEU A 2 -12.29 -8.21 -16.87
CA LEU A 2 -13.17 -7.25 -16.18
C LEU A 2 -12.70 -5.79 -16.26
N LEU A 3 -11.38 -5.56 -16.21
CA LEU A 3 -10.74 -4.24 -16.20
C LEU A 3 -10.29 -3.78 -17.62
N ALA A 4 -10.41 -4.61 -18.63
CA ALA A 4 -10.13 -4.23 -20.03
C ALA A 4 -11.25 -3.32 -20.56
N GLY A 5 -10.97 -2.47 -21.55
CA GLY A 5 -11.92 -1.52 -22.12
C GLY A 5 -13.28 -2.15 -22.52
N ASN A 6 -13.26 -3.43 -22.95
CA ASN A 6 -14.48 -4.21 -23.24
C ASN A 6 -15.06 -4.92 -22.02
N GLY A 7 -14.51 -4.71 -20.82
CA GLY A 7 -14.99 -5.31 -19.57
C GLY A 7 -16.04 -4.46 -18.89
N TRP A 8 -16.86 -5.09 -18.06
CA TRP A 8 -17.97 -4.43 -17.37
C TRP A 8 -17.55 -3.20 -16.53
N VAL A 9 -16.42 -3.29 -15.86
CA VAL A 9 -15.84 -2.17 -15.08
C VAL A 9 -15.13 -1.18 -16.02
N GLY A 10 -14.45 -1.67 -17.08
CA GLY A 10 -13.73 -0.83 -18.02
C GLY A 10 -14.67 0.14 -18.77
N GLN A 11 -15.83 -0.32 -19.21
CA GLN A 11 -16.82 0.50 -19.90
C GLN A 11 -17.34 1.70 -19.09
N PHE A 12 -17.38 1.60 -17.76
CA PHE A 12 -17.76 2.71 -16.87
C PHE A 12 -16.62 3.70 -16.63
N LEU A 13 -15.36 3.26 -16.74
CA LEU A 13 -14.18 4.07 -16.44
C LEU A 13 -13.56 4.71 -17.68
N GLU A 14 -13.80 4.12 -18.86
CA GLU A 14 -13.31 4.63 -20.15
C GLU A 14 -13.80 6.05 -20.46
N PRO A 15 -15.08 6.42 -20.23
CA PRO A 15 -15.56 7.80 -20.41
C PRO A 15 -14.93 8.82 -19.46
N LEU A 16 -14.37 8.36 -18.33
CA LEU A 16 -13.64 9.19 -17.36
C LEU A 16 -12.14 9.31 -17.70
N GLY A 17 -11.69 8.73 -18.82
CA GLY A 17 -10.29 8.72 -19.22
C GLY A 17 -9.39 7.80 -18.38
N ILE A 18 -9.97 6.93 -17.55
CA ILE A 18 -9.24 6.03 -16.66
C ILE A 18 -9.12 4.65 -17.31
N GLN A 19 -7.99 4.40 -17.95
CA GLN A 19 -7.64 3.07 -18.42
C GLN A 19 -6.94 2.30 -17.30
N LEU A 20 -7.51 1.17 -16.89
CA LEU A 20 -6.96 0.32 -15.82
C LEU A 20 -6.12 -0.84 -16.37
N ALA A 21 -6.49 -1.41 -17.50
CA ALA A 21 -5.73 -2.50 -18.11
C ALA A 21 -4.51 -1.95 -18.84
N PHE A 22 -3.36 -2.62 -18.67
CA PHE A 22 -2.09 -2.29 -19.31
C PHE A 22 -1.58 -0.87 -19.01
N ASN A 23 -1.95 -0.32 -17.85
CA ASN A 23 -1.60 1.02 -17.40
C ASN A 23 -1.08 0.98 -15.95
N PRO A 24 -0.15 1.87 -15.55
CA PRO A 24 0.31 2.01 -14.16
C PRO A 24 -0.82 2.14 -13.13
N ASN A 25 -1.92 2.79 -13.49
CA ASN A 25 -3.08 2.94 -12.60
C ASN A 25 -3.69 1.58 -12.20
N GLY A 26 -3.76 0.63 -13.13
CA GLY A 26 -4.24 -0.72 -12.82
C GLY A 26 -3.29 -1.48 -11.90
N ILE A 27 -1.98 -1.28 -12.05
CA ILE A 27 -0.97 -1.85 -11.17
C ILE A 27 -1.16 -1.33 -9.74
N VAL A 28 -1.30 0.00 -9.58
CA VAL A 28 -1.50 0.63 -8.26
C VAL A 28 -2.77 0.09 -7.59
N ILE A 29 -3.88 -0.02 -8.31
CA ILE A 29 -5.13 -0.57 -7.76
C ILE A 29 -4.93 -2.02 -7.34
N ALA A 30 -4.28 -2.85 -8.14
CA ALA A 30 -3.99 -4.24 -7.76
C ALA A 30 -3.15 -4.33 -6.50
N LEU A 31 -2.10 -3.51 -6.37
CA LEU A 31 -1.24 -3.47 -5.19
C LEU A 31 -1.99 -3.00 -3.94
N ILE A 32 -2.92 -2.04 -4.08
CA ILE A 32 -3.81 -1.60 -2.99
C ILE A 32 -4.68 -2.78 -2.53
N PHE A 33 -5.30 -3.52 -3.44
CA PHE A 33 -6.12 -4.69 -3.08
C PHE A 33 -5.33 -5.78 -2.38
N ILE A 34 -4.09 -6.04 -2.82
CA ILE A 34 -3.19 -7.01 -2.20
C ILE A 34 -2.74 -6.54 -0.81
N GLY A 35 -2.51 -5.24 -0.66
CA GLY A 35 -2.05 -4.63 0.60
C GLY A 35 -3.16 -4.44 1.63
N LEU A 36 -4.40 -4.24 1.19
CA LEU A 36 -5.54 -3.92 2.06
C LEU A 36 -5.76 -4.89 3.22
N PRO A 37 -5.69 -6.22 3.05
CA PRO A 37 -5.83 -7.17 4.16
C PRO A 37 -4.80 -6.97 5.28
N PHE A 38 -3.58 -6.54 4.95
CA PHE A 38 -2.52 -6.30 5.95
C PHE A 38 -2.85 -5.08 6.80
N VAL A 39 -3.34 -4.01 6.17
CA VAL A 39 -3.77 -2.80 6.87
C VAL A 39 -4.98 -3.10 7.75
N VAL A 40 -6.00 -3.77 7.22
CA VAL A 40 -7.22 -4.11 7.98
C VAL A 40 -6.89 -4.97 9.20
N ARG A 41 -6.10 -6.04 9.04
CA ARG A 41 -5.70 -6.93 10.15
C ARG A 41 -4.90 -6.24 11.25
N THR A 42 -4.20 -5.17 10.90
CA THR A 42 -3.39 -4.42 11.88
C THR A 42 -4.21 -3.36 12.60
N VAL A 43 -5.17 -2.73 11.90
CA VAL A 43 -5.98 -1.64 12.45
C VAL A 43 -7.20 -2.15 13.19
N GLN A 44 -7.81 -3.24 12.73
CA GLN A 44 -9.04 -3.77 13.31
C GLN A 44 -8.94 -4.07 14.82
N PRO A 45 -7.90 -4.76 15.34
CA PRO A 45 -7.79 -5.01 16.77
C PRO A 45 -7.69 -3.71 17.59
N VAL A 46 -6.96 -2.72 17.06
CA VAL A 46 -6.81 -1.43 17.75
C VAL A 46 -8.12 -0.67 17.82
N LEU A 47 -8.96 -0.78 16.78
CA LEU A 47 -10.30 -0.20 16.80
C LEU A 47 -11.25 -0.94 17.74
N GLU A 48 -11.13 -2.26 17.82
CA GLU A 48 -11.94 -3.09 18.72
C GLU A 48 -11.59 -2.87 20.18
N ASP A 49 -10.29 -2.67 20.48
CA ASP A 49 -9.77 -2.35 21.83
C ASP A 49 -9.91 -0.86 22.17
N SER A 50 -10.32 -0.02 21.23
CA SER A 50 -10.52 1.42 21.46
C SER A 50 -11.57 1.64 22.53
N GLU A 51 -11.19 2.36 23.59
CA GLU A 51 -12.06 2.65 24.72
C GLU A 51 -13.25 3.53 24.27
N LYS A 52 -14.43 2.95 24.20
CA LYS A 52 -15.69 3.67 23.88
C LYS A 52 -15.92 4.87 24.81
N GLU A 53 -15.35 4.80 26.01
CA GLU A 53 -15.39 5.88 27.01
C GLU A 53 -14.81 7.19 26.48
N LEU A 54 -13.74 7.13 25.66
CA LEU A 54 -13.14 8.34 25.05
C LEU A 54 -14.07 8.98 24.02
N GLU A 55 -14.78 8.18 23.25
CA GLU A 55 -15.75 8.67 22.26
C GLU A 55 -16.99 9.26 22.96
N GLU A 56 -17.47 8.59 24.02
CA GLU A 56 -18.58 9.03 24.82
C GLU A 56 -18.26 10.33 25.59
N ALA A 57 -17.06 10.42 26.17
CA ALA A 57 -16.58 11.65 26.82
C ALA A 57 -16.49 12.81 25.82
N ALA A 58 -15.92 12.58 24.64
CA ALA A 58 -15.84 13.60 23.60
C ALA A 58 -17.23 14.05 23.12
N THR A 59 -18.17 13.09 23.02
CA THR A 59 -19.56 13.38 22.65
C THR A 59 -20.25 14.22 23.72
N SER A 60 -20.03 13.92 25.00
CA SER A 60 -20.56 14.65 26.13
C SER A 60 -20.04 16.10 26.19
N LEU A 61 -18.84 16.33 25.68
CA LEU A 61 -18.24 17.67 25.52
C LEU A 61 -18.74 18.41 24.25
N GLY A 62 -19.69 17.82 23.49
CA GLY A 62 -20.28 18.45 22.31
C GLY A 62 -19.44 18.30 21.05
N ALA A 63 -18.47 17.38 21.01
CA ALA A 63 -17.68 17.14 19.81
C ALA A 63 -18.53 16.53 18.68
N SER A 64 -18.38 17.05 17.45
CA SER A 64 -18.98 16.46 16.27
C SER A 64 -18.31 15.14 15.89
N ARG A 65 -19.00 14.27 15.12
CA ARG A 65 -18.45 12.98 14.65
C ARG A 65 -17.12 13.14 13.92
N TRP A 66 -16.94 14.19 13.13
CA TRP A 66 -15.69 14.49 12.44
C TRP A 66 -14.58 14.89 13.42
N GLN A 67 -14.90 15.64 14.46
CA GLN A 67 -13.92 16.00 15.50
C GLN A 67 -13.47 14.78 16.29
N ILE A 68 -14.40 13.87 16.63
CA ILE A 68 -14.08 12.60 17.29
C ILE A 68 -13.16 11.77 16.39
N PHE A 69 -13.51 11.63 15.12
CA PHE A 69 -12.67 10.86 14.18
C PHE A 69 -11.25 11.41 14.09
N TYR A 70 -11.08 12.71 13.82
CA TYR A 70 -9.74 13.28 13.61
C TYR A 70 -8.94 13.51 14.89
N LYS A 71 -9.57 13.73 16.03
CA LYS A 71 -8.88 14.10 17.28
C LYS A 71 -8.74 12.92 18.25
N VAL A 72 -9.57 11.90 18.14
CA VAL A 72 -9.58 10.75 19.05
C VAL A 72 -9.21 9.49 18.31
N ILE A 73 -10.01 9.07 17.32
CA ILE A 73 -9.85 7.78 16.64
C ILE A 73 -8.58 7.75 15.78
N LEU A 74 -8.42 8.70 14.88
CA LEU A 74 -7.32 8.70 13.92
C LEU A 74 -5.94 8.72 14.60
N PRO A 75 -5.67 9.53 15.64
CA PRO A 75 -4.41 9.47 16.35
C PRO A 75 -4.16 8.13 17.06
N SER A 76 -5.20 7.48 17.60
CA SER A 76 -5.07 6.20 18.29
C SER A 76 -4.73 5.05 17.32
N ILE A 77 -5.28 5.05 16.12
CA ILE A 77 -5.04 4.01 15.10
C ILE A 77 -3.83 4.31 14.21
N LEU A 78 -3.28 5.52 14.24
CA LEU A 78 -2.19 5.94 13.35
C LEU A 78 -0.94 5.04 13.44
N PRO A 79 -0.47 4.59 14.62
CA PRO A 79 0.64 3.65 14.72
C PRO A 79 0.35 2.31 14.04
N ALA A 80 -0.89 1.80 14.19
CA ALA A 80 -1.34 0.57 13.54
C ALA A 80 -1.45 0.73 12.03
N LEU A 81 -1.94 1.87 11.55
CA LEU A 81 -2.00 2.20 10.13
C LEU A 81 -0.61 2.20 9.48
N ILE A 82 0.39 2.81 10.12
CA ILE A 82 1.76 2.85 9.61
C ILE A 82 2.36 1.44 9.60
N THR A 83 2.10 0.65 10.63
CA THR A 83 2.55 -0.75 10.68
C THR A 83 1.90 -1.59 9.58
N GLY A 84 0.58 -1.47 9.40
CA GLY A 84 -0.16 -2.15 8.34
C GLY A 84 0.30 -1.73 6.95
N PHE A 85 0.54 -0.44 6.74
CA PHE A 85 1.11 0.08 5.50
C PHE A 85 2.51 -0.48 5.22
N ALA A 86 3.39 -0.55 6.24
CA ALA A 86 4.71 -1.13 6.09
C ALA A 86 4.66 -2.59 5.64
N MET A 87 3.76 -3.39 6.23
CA MET A 87 3.55 -4.78 5.84
C MET A 87 2.98 -4.89 4.42
N ALA A 88 1.98 -4.08 4.08
CA ALA A 88 1.40 -4.01 2.74
C ALA A 88 2.45 -3.62 1.70
N PHE A 89 3.28 -2.63 2.00
CA PHE A 89 4.36 -2.18 1.12
C PHE A 89 5.42 -3.27 0.92
N ALA A 90 5.89 -3.91 2.01
CA ALA A 90 6.86 -5.00 1.92
C ALA A 90 6.32 -6.15 1.05
N ARG A 91 5.03 -6.46 1.17
CA ARG A 91 4.36 -7.47 0.33
C ARG A 91 4.26 -7.03 -1.13
N ALA A 92 3.95 -5.75 -1.37
CA ALA A 92 3.77 -5.19 -2.71
C ALA A 92 5.09 -5.14 -3.52
N VAL A 93 6.22 -4.85 -2.88
CA VAL A 93 7.54 -4.77 -3.53
C VAL A 93 7.94 -6.07 -4.23
N GLY A 94 7.59 -7.23 -3.65
CA GLY A 94 7.86 -8.55 -4.23
C GLY A 94 6.73 -9.11 -5.09
N GLU A 95 5.67 -8.33 -5.37
CA GLU A 95 4.53 -8.84 -6.11
C GLU A 95 4.85 -8.92 -7.61
N TYR A 96 4.72 -10.12 -8.15
CA TYR A 96 4.91 -10.42 -9.56
C TYR A 96 3.67 -11.08 -10.17
N GLY A 97 3.15 -12.11 -9.49
CA GLY A 97 2.19 -13.03 -10.08
C GLY A 97 0.86 -12.39 -10.50
N SER A 98 0.27 -11.58 -9.63
CA SER A 98 -1.03 -10.94 -9.92
C SER A 98 -0.86 -9.73 -10.83
N VAL A 99 0.24 -9.00 -10.68
CA VAL A 99 0.47 -7.74 -11.38
C VAL A 99 0.83 -7.96 -12.84
N ILE A 100 1.49 -9.06 -13.21
CA ILE A 100 1.87 -9.36 -14.59
C ILE A 100 0.65 -9.39 -15.53
N PHE A 101 -0.48 -9.92 -15.08
CA PHE A 101 -1.70 -10.02 -15.89
C PHE A 101 -2.38 -8.65 -16.11
N ILE A 102 -2.14 -7.70 -15.20
CA ILE A 102 -2.73 -6.35 -15.25
C ILE A 102 -1.77 -5.38 -15.95
N ALA A 103 -0.48 -5.52 -15.69
CA ALA A 103 0.57 -4.67 -16.26
C ALA A 103 0.73 -4.85 -17.76
N GLY A 104 0.58 -6.09 -18.26
CA GLY A 104 0.74 -6.40 -19.71
C GLY A 104 2.14 -6.20 -20.25
N ASN A 105 3.12 -5.88 -19.40
CA ASN A 105 4.55 -5.70 -19.72
C ASN A 105 4.81 -4.79 -20.93
N MET A 106 4.14 -3.65 -21.00
CA MET A 106 4.40 -2.72 -22.09
C MET A 106 5.68 -1.92 -21.80
N PRO A 107 6.69 -1.98 -22.69
CA PRO A 107 7.96 -1.28 -22.49
C PRO A 107 7.75 0.21 -22.21
N MET A 108 8.43 0.75 -21.19
CA MET A 108 8.37 2.15 -20.76
C MET A 108 7.00 2.67 -20.32
N VAL A 109 5.95 1.83 -20.28
CA VAL A 109 4.59 2.22 -19.88
C VAL A 109 4.13 1.51 -18.62
N SER A 110 4.18 0.18 -18.60
CA SER A 110 3.67 -0.63 -17.47
C SER A 110 4.63 -1.76 -17.08
N GLU A 111 5.91 -1.60 -17.34
CA GLU A 111 6.93 -2.53 -16.87
C GLU A 111 7.06 -2.46 -15.35
N ILE A 112 7.12 -3.63 -14.72
CA ILE A 112 7.43 -3.75 -13.30
C ILE A 112 8.84 -4.34 -13.12
N THR A 113 9.54 -3.88 -12.10
CA THR A 113 10.94 -4.29 -11.85
C THR A 113 11.14 -5.81 -11.80
N PRO A 114 10.29 -6.61 -11.12
CA PRO A 114 10.43 -8.07 -11.15
C PRO A 114 10.35 -8.66 -12.57
N LEU A 115 9.53 -8.07 -13.43
CA LEU A 115 9.38 -8.54 -14.80
C LEU A 115 10.60 -8.20 -15.65
N ILE A 116 11.21 -7.02 -15.46
CA ILE A 116 12.46 -6.63 -16.11
C ILE A 116 13.57 -7.63 -15.75
N ILE A 117 13.65 -8.04 -14.48
CA ILE A 117 14.64 -9.03 -14.03
C ILE A 117 14.44 -10.36 -14.79
N ILE A 118 13.20 -10.84 -14.87
CA ILE A 118 12.88 -12.09 -15.56
C ILE A 118 13.19 -11.98 -17.05
N SER A 119 12.76 -10.91 -17.73
CA SER A 119 13.05 -10.70 -19.14
C SER A 119 14.55 -10.67 -19.44
N LYS A 120 15.38 -10.08 -18.55
CA LYS A 120 16.82 -10.10 -18.68
C LYS A 120 17.41 -11.51 -18.48
N LEU A 121 16.87 -12.28 -17.54
CA LEU A 121 17.27 -13.68 -17.34
C LEU A 121 16.94 -14.54 -18.55
N GLU A 122 15.77 -14.35 -19.18
CA GLU A 122 15.38 -15.05 -20.42
C GLU A 122 16.29 -14.70 -21.60
N GLN A 123 16.84 -13.47 -21.61
CA GLN A 123 17.84 -13.03 -22.59
C GLN A 123 19.27 -13.47 -22.26
N TYR A 124 19.47 -14.24 -21.19
CA TYR A 124 20.78 -14.63 -20.66
C TYR A 124 21.67 -13.45 -20.23
N ASP A 125 21.09 -12.25 -20.03
CA ASP A 125 21.76 -11.07 -19.47
C ASP A 125 21.76 -11.13 -17.93
N TYR A 126 22.57 -12.04 -17.39
CA TYR A 126 22.69 -12.22 -15.93
C TYR A 126 23.24 -10.98 -15.23
N THR A 127 24.14 -10.26 -15.89
CA THR A 127 24.72 -9.03 -15.33
C THR A 127 23.68 -7.93 -15.20
N GLY A 128 22.88 -7.70 -16.23
CA GLY A 128 21.80 -6.74 -16.21
C GLY A 128 20.69 -7.12 -15.24
N ALA A 129 20.31 -8.40 -15.18
CA ALA A 129 19.33 -8.90 -14.22
C ALA A 129 19.78 -8.66 -12.76
N THR A 130 21.04 -8.99 -12.46
CA THR A 130 21.62 -8.79 -11.13
C THR A 130 21.71 -7.31 -10.76
N ALA A 131 22.10 -6.45 -11.69
CA ALA A 131 22.16 -5.01 -11.45
C ALA A 131 20.80 -4.44 -11.08
N VAL A 132 19.73 -4.77 -11.82
CA VAL A 132 18.36 -4.33 -11.53
C VAL A 132 17.88 -4.89 -10.19
N ALA A 133 18.14 -6.17 -9.89
CA ALA A 133 17.78 -6.79 -8.64
C ALA A 133 18.45 -6.12 -7.42
N VAL A 134 19.74 -5.80 -7.52
CA VAL A 134 20.49 -5.11 -6.46
C VAL A 134 19.93 -3.71 -6.21
N VAL A 135 19.67 -2.94 -7.27
CA VAL A 135 19.08 -1.60 -7.15
C VAL A 135 17.70 -1.68 -6.48
N MET A 136 16.85 -2.61 -6.92
CA MET A 136 15.53 -2.83 -6.31
C MET A 136 15.65 -3.16 -4.82
N LEU A 137 16.59 -4.06 -4.47
CA LEU A 137 16.81 -4.47 -3.08
C LEU A 137 17.30 -3.30 -2.22
N LEU A 138 18.22 -2.48 -2.72
CA LEU A 138 18.72 -1.31 -2.00
C LEU A 138 17.61 -0.27 -1.77
N ILE A 139 16.82 0.02 -2.80
CA ILE A 139 15.69 0.97 -2.67
C ILE A 139 14.68 0.44 -1.65
N SER A 140 14.31 -0.84 -1.73
CA SER A 140 13.37 -1.48 -0.80
C SER A 140 13.90 -1.46 0.63
N PHE A 141 15.19 -1.73 0.82
CA PHE A 141 15.82 -1.70 2.13
C PHE A 141 15.82 -0.29 2.74
N VAL A 142 16.16 0.73 1.96
CA VAL A 142 16.12 2.13 2.41
C VAL A 142 14.70 2.54 2.79
N LEU A 143 13.70 2.20 1.98
CA LEU A 143 12.30 2.51 2.27
C LEU A 143 11.82 1.82 3.55
N LEU A 144 12.15 0.54 3.75
CA LEU A 144 11.82 -0.18 4.99
C LEU A 144 12.54 0.42 6.21
N LEU A 145 13.79 0.86 6.07
CA LEU A 145 14.48 1.58 7.15
C LEU A 145 13.78 2.88 7.52
N VAL A 146 13.34 3.67 6.51
CA VAL A 146 12.60 4.91 6.73
C VAL A 146 11.28 4.63 7.46
N ILE A 147 10.52 3.62 7.03
CA ILE A 147 9.27 3.22 7.68
C ILE A 147 9.52 2.79 9.13
N ASN A 148 10.53 1.94 9.36
CA ASN A 148 10.90 1.50 10.71
C ASN A 148 11.35 2.67 11.61
N ALA A 149 12.09 3.63 11.06
CA ALA A 149 12.50 4.82 11.80
C ALA A 149 11.29 5.69 12.19
N LEU A 150 10.32 5.84 11.28
CA LEU A 150 9.06 6.54 11.56
C LEU A 150 8.26 5.85 12.67
N GLN A 151 8.16 4.52 12.62
CA GLN A 151 7.49 3.74 13.66
C GLN A 151 8.19 3.89 15.02
N ALA A 152 9.52 3.82 15.04
CA ALA A 152 10.29 3.98 16.27
C ALA A 152 10.14 5.39 16.86
N TRP A 153 10.12 6.41 16.01
CA TRP A 153 9.88 7.79 16.40
C TRP A 153 8.49 7.98 17.00
N GLN A 154 7.45 7.42 16.39
CA GLN A 154 6.08 7.49 16.92
C GLN A 154 5.95 6.80 18.27
N ARG A 155 6.53 5.60 18.45
CA ARG A 155 6.51 4.88 19.74
C ARG A 155 7.13 5.69 20.87
N ARG A 156 8.19 6.44 20.58
CA ARG A 156 8.84 7.31 21.57
C ARG A 156 7.96 8.49 21.99
N HIS A 157 7.11 8.99 21.09
CA HIS A 157 6.24 10.14 21.38
C HIS A 157 4.87 9.72 21.92
N ALA A 158 4.40 8.52 21.61
CA ALA A 158 3.15 7.97 22.15
C ALA A 158 3.31 7.38 23.57
N GLY A 159 4.53 7.09 24.01
CA GLY A 159 4.84 6.50 25.32
C GLY A 159 5.37 7.48 26.37
N ALA A 160 5.23 8.79 26.21
CA ALA A 160 5.51 9.77 27.25
C ALA A 160 4.23 9.98 28.09
N PRO A 161 4.11 9.36 29.28
CA PRO A 161 3.04 9.74 30.22
C PRO A 161 3.34 11.17 30.66
N ALA A 162 2.31 12.02 30.59
CA ALA A 162 2.31 13.33 31.24
C ALA A 162 2.27 13.17 32.77
#